data_a94dd0699a396ba91b82d18e0c1ece7b
#
_entry.id   a94dd0699a396ba91b82d18e0c1ece7b
#
_cell.length_a   1.000
_cell.length_b   1.000
_cell.length_c   1.000
_cell.angle_alpha   90.00
_cell.angle_beta   90.00
_cell.angle_gamma   90.00
#
_symmetry.space_group_name_H-M   'P 1'
#
loop_
_entity.id
_entity.type
_entity.pdbx_description
1 polymer ?
#
loop_
_entity_poly.entity_id
_entity_poly.type
_entity_poly.pdbx_seq_one_letter_code
_entity_poly.pdbx_strand_id
1 'polypeptide(L)'
;MKTILITGATSGIGKALTLLCAQKNYKVIACGRNQDALEALAKYDNISTLKFDIANQQQVADALQNVYPDIAVLNAGVCEYVDIDCFEVALFKRVFDVNFMGVVNCTASLIKASSPPQQIVIVDSLARLLPFTRSQAYGASKAALHYFSKSMQVDLAPKNILIQSASPGFVETPLTDKNDFEMPMKISVNEAADALLVGIEQRHSSIYFPKKLSFILRFLNLFPAWAKFKISSKMKNTQDTE
;
A
#
# COMPACT_ATOMS: atom_id res chain seq x y z
N MET A 1 -22.68 4.07 11.17
CA MET A 1 -21.22 4.06 11.33
C MET A 1 -20.67 3.14 10.25
N LYS A 2 -19.72 3.62 9.42
CA LYS A 2 -19.11 2.80 8.36
C LYS A 2 -18.05 1.86 8.95
N THR A 3 -17.94 0.67 8.38
CA THR A 3 -16.90 -0.31 8.75
C THR A 3 -15.76 -0.25 7.74
N ILE A 4 -14.52 -0.09 8.21
CA ILE A 4 -13.31 -0.06 7.39
C ILE A 4 -12.35 -1.17 7.80
N LEU A 5 -11.94 -1.98 6.84
CA LEU A 5 -10.93 -3.02 7.01
C LEU A 5 -9.58 -2.47 6.52
N ILE A 6 -8.50 -2.68 7.28
CA ILE A 6 -7.16 -2.18 6.95
C ILE A 6 -6.15 -3.31 7.11
N THR A 7 -5.49 -3.72 6.02
CA THR A 7 -4.37 -4.67 6.10
C THR A 7 -3.05 -3.93 6.38
N GLY A 8 -2.12 -4.58 7.08
CA GLY A 8 -0.90 -3.92 7.54
C GLY A 8 -1.14 -2.87 8.62
N ALA A 9 -2.18 -3.06 9.44
CA ALA A 9 -2.62 -2.13 10.49
C ALA A 9 -1.66 -2.06 11.70
N THR A 10 -0.65 -2.91 11.76
CA THR A 10 0.23 -3.04 12.93
C THR A 10 1.43 -2.08 12.93
N SER A 11 1.70 -1.37 11.84
CA SER A 11 2.82 -0.42 11.73
C SER A 11 2.60 0.65 10.67
N GLY A 12 3.45 1.66 10.63
CA GLY A 12 3.51 2.69 9.59
C GLY A 12 2.17 3.35 9.27
N ILE A 13 1.91 3.57 7.99
CA ILE A 13 0.69 4.23 7.48
C ILE A 13 -0.56 3.49 7.92
N GLY A 14 -0.56 2.13 7.86
CA GLY A 14 -1.71 1.33 8.24
C GLY A 14 -2.11 1.51 9.71
N LYS A 15 -1.14 1.57 10.63
CA LYS A 15 -1.39 1.84 12.05
C LYS A 15 -1.94 3.25 12.28
N ALA A 16 -1.31 4.25 11.65
CA ALA A 16 -1.77 5.64 11.76
C ALA A 16 -3.20 5.80 11.23
N LEU A 17 -3.50 5.21 10.06
CA LEU A 17 -4.84 5.23 9.47
C LEU A 17 -5.86 4.50 10.37
N THR A 18 -5.50 3.37 10.98
CA THR A 18 -6.36 2.63 11.91
C THR A 18 -6.79 3.51 13.08
N LEU A 19 -5.83 4.16 13.72
CA LEU A 19 -6.09 5.05 14.87
C LEU A 19 -6.90 6.29 14.46
N LEU A 20 -6.57 6.89 13.31
CA LEU A 20 -7.29 8.03 12.78
C LEU A 20 -8.75 7.67 12.44
N CYS A 21 -9.00 6.53 11.79
CA CYS A 21 -10.36 6.06 11.49
C CYS A 21 -11.17 5.80 12.77
N ALA A 22 -10.52 5.22 13.79
CA ALA A 22 -11.18 5.01 15.08
C ALA A 22 -11.57 6.33 15.74
N GLN A 23 -10.71 7.35 15.72
CA GLN A 23 -11.01 8.71 16.21
C GLN A 23 -12.12 9.40 15.42
N LYS A 24 -12.27 9.08 14.13
CA LYS A 24 -13.32 9.57 13.23
C LYS A 24 -14.61 8.73 13.28
N ASN A 25 -14.79 7.92 14.31
CA ASN A 25 -15.98 7.09 14.53
C ASN A 25 -16.27 6.05 13.43
N TYR A 26 -15.23 5.50 12.77
CA TYR A 26 -15.37 4.27 11.99
C TYR A 26 -15.35 3.05 12.92
N LYS A 27 -16.04 1.97 12.55
CA LYS A 27 -15.71 0.63 13.05
C LYS A 27 -14.51 0.11 12.25
N VAL A 28 -13.41 -0.18 12.92
CA VAL A 28 -12.18 -0.58 12.25
C VAL A 28 -11.93 -2.07 12.43
N ILE A 29 -11.62 -2.77 11.34
CA ILE A 29 -11.12 -4.14 11.35
C ILE A 29 -9.63 -4.06 11.01
N ALA A 30 -8.79 -4.12 12.04
CA ALA A 30 -7.34 -4.01 11.91
C ALA A 30 -6.73 -5.39 11.64
N CYS A 31 -6.09 -5.55 10.46
CA CYS A 31 -5.53 -6.83 10.03
C CYS A 31 -4.00 -6.78 9.98
N GLY A 32 -3.36 -7.85 10.47
CA GLY A 32 -1.90 -7.95 10.49
C GLY A 32 -1.38 -9.27 11.01
N ARG A 33 -0.04 -9.41 11.12
CA ARG A 33 0.62 -10.62 11.62
C ARG A 33 1.10 -10.51 13.07
N ASN A 34 1.43 -9.29 13.49
CA ASN A 34 1.99 -9.05 14.83
C ASN A 34 0.88 -9.07 15.88
N GLN A 35 0.88 -10.12 16.70
CA GLN A 35 -0.14 -10.35 17.73
C GLN A 35 -0.17 -9.23 18.78
N ASP A 36 1.00 -8.86 19.33
CA ASP A 36 1.09 -7.84 20.40
C ASP A 36 0.57 -6.48 19.92
N ALA A 37 0.90 -6.12 18.67
CA ALA A 37 0.42 -4.88 18.09
C ALA A 37 -1.10 -4.91 17.82
N LEU A 38 -1.66 -6.06 17.45
CA LEU A 38 -3.11 -6.24 17.30
C LEU A 38 -3.82 -6.15 18.66
N GLU A 39 -3.28 -6.77 19.70
CA GLU A 39 -3.82 -6.69 21.07
C GLU A 39 -3.79 -5.25 21.60
N ALA A 40 -2.74 -4.50 21.29
CA ALA A 40 -2.66 -3.08 21.65
C ALA A 40 -3.74 -2.24 20.93
N LEU A 41 -4.08 -2.57 19.68
CA LEU A 41 -5.15 -1.92 18.93
C LEU A 41 -6.55 -2.34 19.42
N ALA A 42 -6.73 -3.59 19.85
CA ALA A 42 -8.00 -4.10 20.37
C ALA A 42 -8.45 -3.45 21.70
N LYS A 43 -7.59 -2.62 22.31
CA LYS A 43 -7.96 -1.83 23.50
C LYS A 43 -8.90 -0.66 23.20
N TYR A 44 -9.06 -0.30 21.92
CA TYR A 44 -10.02 0.72 21.50
C TYR A 44 -11.37 0.06 21.18
N ASP A 45 -12.46 0.57 21.74
CA ASP A 45 -13.79 -0.04 21.69
C ASP A 45 -14.34 -0.26 20.28
N ASN A 46 -13.91 0.56 19.33
CA ASN A 46 -14.35 0.51 17.94
C ASN A 46 -13.33 -0.13 16.98
N ILE A 47 -12.29 -0.80 17.52
CA ILE A 47 -11.32 -1.57 16.74
C ILE A 47 -11.44 -3.06 17.06
N SER A 48 -11.79 -3.85 16.08
CA SER A 48 -11.64 -5.31 16.10
C SER A 48 -10.38 -5.71 15.33
N THR A 49 -9.81 -6.87 15.64
CA THR A 49 -8.55 -7.32 15.05
C THR A 49 -8.67 -8.67 14.40
N LEU A 50 -7.95 -8.87 13.28
CA LEU A 50 -7.82 -10.15 12.60
C LEU A 50 -6.36 -10.47 12.34
N LYS A 51 -5.89 -11.62 12.80
CA LYS A 51 -4.53 -12.09 12.58
C LYS A 51 -4.47 -13.05 11.40
N PHE A 52 -3.81 -12.65 10.33
CA PHE A 52 -3.50 -13.51 9.19
C PHE A 52 -2.34 -12.95 8.37
N ASP A 53 -1.70 -13.82 7.57
CA ASP A 53 -0.73 -13.43 6.57
C ASP A 53 -1.43 -13.31 5.19
N ILE A 54 -1.38 -12.12 4.60
CA ILE A 54 -1.98 -11.87 3.27
C ILE A 54 -1.37 -12.72 2.16
N ALA A 55 -0.09 -13.14 2.30
CA ALA A 55 0.57 -14.01 1.34
C ALA A 55 0.02 -15.45 1.38
N ASN A 56 -0.65 -15.85 2.45
CA ASN A 56 -1.28 -17.16 2.58
C ASN A 56 -2.76 -17.09 2.17
N GLN A 57 -3.08 -17.62 0.99
CA GLN A 57 -4.43 -17.59 0.42
C GLN A 57 -5.48 -18.22 1.34
N GLN A 58 -5.16 -19.34 2.00
CA GLN A 58 -6.11 -20.03 2.89
C GLN A 58 -6.40 -19.21 4.15
N GLN A 59 -5.34 -18.66 4.79
CA GLN A 59 -5.55 -17.78 5.95
C GLN A 59 -6.41 -16.55 5.60
N VAL A 60 -6.21 -15.97 4.41
CA VAL A 60 -7.03 -14.85 3.94
C VAL A 60 -8.48 -15.27 3.76
N ALA A 61 -8.73 -16.42 3.12
CA ALA A 61 -10.07 -16.93 2.89
C ALA A 61 -10.81 -17.21 4.21
N ASP A 62 -10.15 -17.88 5.16
CA ASP A 62 -10.71 -18.21 6.47
C ASP A 62 -11.00 -16.94 7.31
N ALA A 63 -10.03 -15.98 7.33
CA ALA A 63 -10.17 -14.76 8.09
C ALA A 63 -11.25 -13.81 7.57
N LEU A 64 -11.47 -13.78 6.25
CA LEU A 64 -12.40 -12.86 5.61
C LEU A 64 -13.77 -13.49 5.27
N GLN A 65 -13.99 -14.75 5.53
CA GLN A 65 -15.21 -15.50 5.15
C GLN A 65 -16.52 -14.81 5.58
N ASN A 66 -16.55 -14.25 6.80
CA ASN A 66 -17.73 -13.60 7.38
C ASN A 66 -17.48 -12.12 7.72
N VAL A 67 -16.64 -11.45 6.92
CA VAL A 67 -16.24 -10.06 7.12
C VAL A 67 -16.78 -9.21 5.99
N TYR A 68 -17.64 -8.25 6.33
CA TYR A 68 -18.35 -7.40 5.38
C TYR A 68 -18.08 -5.92 5.63
N PRO A 69 -16.90 -5.39 5.28
CA PRO A 69 -16.59 -3.98 5.46
C PRO A 69 -17.27 -3.12 4.36
N ASP A 70 -17.62 -1.88 4.68
CA ASP A 70 -18.02 -0.89 3.66
C ASP A 70 -16.82 -0.47 2.81
N ILE A 71 -15.64 -0.38 3.43
CA ILE A 71 -14.38 0.05 2.81
C ILE A 71 -13.29 -0.94 3.17
N ALA A 72 -12.50 -1.37 2.20
CA ALA A 72 -11.31 -2.20 2.43
C ALA A 72 -10.05 -1.46 1.96
N VAL A 73 -9.06 -1.27 2.84
CA VAL A 73 -7.76 -0.66 2.54
C VAL A 73 -6.69 -1.74 2.54
N LEU A 74 -6.24 -2.12 1.36
CA LEU A 74 -5.20 -3.13 1.13
C LEU A 74 -3.84 -2.42 1.13
N ASN A 75 -3.31 -2.19 2.34
CA ASN A 75 -2.11 -1.39 2.59
C ASN A 75 -0.88 -2.24 2.93
N ALA A 76 -1.05 -3.48 3.38
CA ALA A 76 0.08 -4.34 3.74
C ALA A 76 1.11 -4.46 2.60
N GLY A 77 2.39 -4.36 2.95
CA GLY A 77 3.47 -4.47 1.99
C GLY A 77 4.84 -4.53 2.68
N VAL A 78 5.83 -4.99 1.92
CA VAL A 78 7.24 -5.07 2.32
C VAL A 78 8.13 -4.42 1.26
N CYS A 79 9.32 -3.97 1.67
CA CYS A 79 10.35 -3.50 0.78
C CYS A 79 11.67 -4.21 1.13
N GLU A 80 12.29 -4.83 0.15
CA GLU A 80 13.63 -5.38 0.22
C GLU A 80 14.43 -4.80 -0.94
N TYR A 81 15.70 -4.44 -0.67
CA TYR A 81 16.59 -3.87 -1.67
C TYR A 81 17.44 -4.94 -2.33
N VAL A 82 17.50 -4.90 -3.66
CA VAL A 82 18.27 -5.85 -4.45
C VAL A 82 19.74 -5.43 -4.44
N ASP A 83 20.59 -6.35 -4.04
CA ASP A 83 22.02 -6.26 -4.28
C ASP A 83 22.32 -6.91 -5.65
N ILE A 84 22.94 -6.14 -6.56
CA ILE A 84 23.23 -6.62 -7.91
C ILE A 84 24.39 -7.63 -7.90
N ASP A 85 25.32 -7.49 -6.97
CA ASP A 85 26.47 -8.38 -6.84
C ASP A 85 26.09 -9.71 -6.15
N CYS A 86 25.01 -9.68 -5.35
CA CYS A 86 24.40 -10.83 -4.68
C CYS A 86 22.94 -11.00 -5.10
N PHE A 87 22.68 -11.19 -6.41
CA PHE A 87 21.31 -11.22 -6.95
C PHE A 87 20.51 -12.43 -6.47
N GLU A 88 19.54 -12.22 -5.59
CA GLU A 88 18.72 -13.25 -4.95
C GLU A 88 17.32 -13.33 -5.56
N VAL A 89 17.03 -14.38 -6.34
CA VAL A 89 15.70 -14.60 -6.95
C VAL A 89 14.60 -14.76 -5.88
N ALA A 90 14.93 -15.39 -4.75
CA ALA A 90 13.98 -15.61 -3.66
C ALA A 90 13.48 -14.29 -3.03
N LEU A 91 14.28 -13.22 -3.06
CA LEU A 91 13.86 -11.87 -2.63
C LEU A 91 12.67 -11.37 -3.48
N PHE A 92 12.74 -11.53 -4.79
CA PHE A 92 11.65 -11.13 -5.68
C PHE A 92 10.37 -11.88 -5.36
N LYS A 93 10.48 -13.19 -5.13
CA LYS A 93 9.33 -14.01 -4.75
C LYS A 93 8.71 -13.51 -3.44
N ARG A 94 9.50 -13.31 -2.39
CA ARG A 94 9.00 -12.80 -1.09
C ARG A 94 8.27 -11.46 -1.23
N VAL A 95 8.84 -10.53 -2.00
CA VAL A 95 8.26 -9.19 -2.21
C VAL A 95 6.96 -9.29 -3.01
N PHE A 96 6.92 -10.09 -4.07
CA PHE A 96 5.71 -10.27 -4.89
C PHE A 96 4.62 -11.03 -4.17
N ASP A 97 4.96 -12.06 -3.39
CA ASP A 97 3.99 -12.84 -2.60
C ASP A 97 3.21 -11.92 -1.64
N VAL A 98 3.89 -10.95 -1.00
CA VAL A 98 3.22 -10.00 -0.10
C VAL A 98 2.57 -8.85 -0.88
N ASN A 99 3.35 -8.12 -1.70
CA ASN A 99 2.90 -6.85 -2.27
C ASN A 99 1.85 -7.02 -3.37
N PHE A 100 1.90 -8.12 -4.12
CA PHE A 100 0.99 -8.38 -5.24
C PHE A 100 0.02 -9.52 -4.95
N MET A 101 0.51 -10.73 -4.73
CA MET A 101 -0.36 -11.89 -4.50
C MET A 101 -1.21 -11.74 -3.24
N GLY A 102 -0.66 -11.16 -2.16
CA GLY A 102 -1.42 -10.87 -0.94
C GLY A 102 -2.60 -9.93 -1.19
N VAL A 103 -2.42 -8.91 -2.02
CA VAL A 103 -3.53 -8.01 -2.41
C VAL A 103 -4.54 -8.73 -3.29
N VAL A 104 -4.09 -9.59 -4.22
CA VAL A 104 -4.97 -10.42 -5.06
C VAL A 104 -5.79 -11.37 -4.20
N ASN A 105 -5.20 -12.04 -3.21
CA ASN A 105 -5.88 -12.94 -2.26
C ASN A 105 -6.99 -12.20 -1.50
N CYS A 106 -6.65 -11.03 -0.91
CA CYS A 106 -7.64 -10.21 -0.20
C CYS A 106 -8.75 -9.72 -1.12
N THR A 107 -8.41 -9.23 -2.32
CA THR A 107 -9.39 -8.76 -3.30
C THR A 107 -10.33 -9.89 -3.70
N ALA A 108 -9.81 -11.09 -3.98
CA ALA A 108 -10.61 -12.25 -4.37
C ALA A 108 -11.62 -12.65 -3.29
N SER A 109 -11.22 -12.63 -2.00
CA SER A 109 -12.12 -12.92 -0.89
C SER A 109 -13.20 -11.85 -0.72
N LEU A 110 -12.82 -10.57 -0.82
CA LEU A 110 -13.72 -9.44 -0.63
C LEU A 110 -14.79 -9.33 -1.74
N ILE A 111 -14.43 -9.53 -3.00
CA ILE A 111 -15.40 -9.43 -4.12
C ILE A 111 -16.34 -10.63 -4.24
N LYS A 112 -15.97 -11.77 -3.65
CA LYS A 112 -16.80 -12.99 -3.62
C LYS A 112 -17.72 -13.02 -2.41
N ALA A 113 -17.57 -12.13 -1.43
CA ALA A 113 -18.40 -12.05 -0.27
C ALA A 113 -19.87 -11.82 -0.65
N SER A 114 -20.81 -12.28 0.16
CA SER A 114 -22.25 -12.08 -0.05
C SER A 114 -22.65 -10.59 0.00
N SER A 115 -21.86 -9.78 0.71
CA SER A 115 -21.95 -8.31 0.72
C SER A 115 -20.55 -7.72 0.49
N PRO A 116 -20.13 -7.54 -0.76
CA PRO A 116 -18.81 -7.00 -1.07
C PRO A 116 -18.71 -5.52 -0.66
N PRO A 117 -17.49 -5.03 -0.34
CA PRO A 117 -17.29 -3.63 0.02
C PRO A 117 -17.67 -2.71 -1.15
N GLN A 118 -18.22 -1.55 -0.81
CA GLN A 118 -18.50 -0.51 -1.81
C GLN A 118 -17.23 0.16 -2.33
N GLN A 119 -16.10 -0.01 -1.61
CA GLN A 119 -14.86 0.68 -1.87
C GLN A 119 -13.66 -0.18 -1.49
N ILE A 120 -12.74 -0.40 -2.43
CA ILE A 120 -11.47 -1.09 -2.19
C ILE A 120 -10.33 -0.15 -2.57
N VAL A 121 -9.48 0.14 -1.61
CA VAL A 121 -8.31 1.03 -1.77
C VAL A 121 -7.06 0.16 -1.82
N ILE A 122 -6.34 0.21 -2.93
CA ILE A 122 -5.11 -0.54 -3.15
C ILE A 122 -3.93 0.40 -3.02
N VAL A 123 -3.06 0.15 -2.04
CA VAL A 123 -1.91 1.01 -1.76
C VAL A 123 -0.70 0.54 -2.57
N ASP A 124 -0.43 1.22 -3.68
CA ASP A 124 0.76 1.04 -4.49
C ASP A 124 1.93 1.93 -4.01
N SER A 125 2.66 2.62 -4.87
CA SER A 125 3.73 3.56 -4.49
C SER A 125 4.09 4.48 -5.66
N LEU A 126 4.55 5.68 -5.37
CA LEU A 126 5.21 6.55 -6.38
C LEU A 126 6.51 5.94 -6.93
N ALA A 127 7.12 4.98 -6.23
CA ALA A 127 8.32 4.26 -6.69
C ALA A 127 8.12 3.51 -8.03
N ARG A 128 6.87 3.27 -8.46
CA ARG A 128 6.55 2.67 -9.76
C ARG A 128 6.74 3.62 -10.96
N LEU A 129 6.88 4.93 -10.72
CA LEU A 129 6.90 5.94 -11.78
C LEU A 129 8.26 6.12 -12.45
N LEU A 130 9.35 5.91 -11.71
CA LEU A 130 10.71 5.98 -12.20
C LEU A 130 11.50 4.73 -11.79
N PRO A 131 12.52 4.33 -12.56
CA PRO A 131 13.40 3.22 -12.20
C PRO A 131 14.40 3.69 -11.13
N PHE A 132 14.10 3.42 -9.87
CA PHE A 132 15.02 3.67 -8.76
C PHE A 132 16.02 2.52 -8.60
N THR A 133 17.28 2.86 -8.29
CA THR A 133 18.32 1.84 -8.00
C THR A 133 17.90 0.96 -6.83
N ARG A 134 18.35 -0.30 -6.81
CA ARG A 134 18.08 -1.32 -5.77
C ARG A 134 16.59 -1.65 -5.54
N SER A 135 15.68 -0.97 -6.22
CA SER A 135 14.22 -1.08 -6.04
C SER A 135 13.54 -2.02 -7.06
N GLN A 136 14.29 -2.91 -7.71
CA GLN A 136 13.79 -3.74 -8.81
C GLN A 136 12.58 -4.58 -8.38
N ALA A 137 12.68 -5.30 -7.26
CA ALA A 137 11.59 -6.14 -6.76
C ALA A 137 10.41 -5.30 -6.26
N TYR A 138 10.69 -4.29 -5.41
CA TYR A 138 9.66 -3.42 -4.85
C TYR A 138 8.96 -2.60 -5.93
N GLY A 139 9.70 -1.85 -6.74
CA GLY A 139 9.17 -1.01 -7.80
C GLY A 139 8.34 -1.81 -8.81
N ALA A 140 8.84 -2.98 -9.24
CA ALA A 140 8.12 -3.87 -10.14
C ALA A 140 6.81 -4.39 -9.51
N SER A 141 6.84 -4.82 -8.23
CA SER A 141 5.63 -5.27 -7.52
C SER A 141 4.57 -4.16 -7.42
N LYS A 142 4.99 -2.92 -7.15
CA LYS A 142 4.08 -1.77 -7.07
C LYS A 142 3.58 -1.30 -8.43
N ALA A 143 4.36 -1.47 -9.50
CA ALA A 143 3.91 -1.23 -10.88
C ALA A 143 2.85 -2.26 -11.30
N ALA A 144 3.08 -3.55 -11.02
CA ALA A 144 2.11 -4.62 -11.25
C ALA A 144 0.81 -4.36 -10.47
N LEU A 145 0.92 -3.96 -9.21
CA LEU A 145 -0.22 -3.65 -8.35
C LEU A 145 -1.03 -2.46 -8.87
N HIS A 146 -0.35 -1.43 -9.37
CA HIS A 146 -1.03 -0.29 -9.98
C HIS A 146 -1.81 -0.71 -11.24
N TYR A 147 -1.19 -1.49 -12.13
CA TYR A 147 -1.87 -1.99 -13.33
C TYR A 147 -3.09 -2.83 -12.94
N PHE A 148 -2.93 -3.76 -11.98
CA PHE A 148 -4.02 -4.55 -11.42
C PHE A 148 -5.16 -3.66 -10.92
N SER A 149 -4.85 -2.63 -10.13
CA SER A 149 -5.86 -1.72 -9.59
C SER A 149 -6.64 -0.99 -10.71
N LYS A 150 -5.96 -0.57 -11.78
CA LYS A 150 -6.59 0.11 -12.92
C LYS A 150 -7.48 -0.82 -13.74
N SER A 151 -7.04 -2.05 -13.96
CA SER A 151 -7.87 -3.07 -14.62
C SER A 151 -9.11 -3.38 -13.78
N MET A 152 -8.95 -3.59 -12.48
CA MET A 152 -10.08 -3.83 -11.57
C MET A 152 -11.08 -2.65 -11.49
N GLN A 153 -10.63 -1.40 -11.69
CA GLN A 153 -11.54 -0.25 -11.80
C GLN A 153 -12.53 -0.42 -12.94
N VAL A 154 -12.08 -0.92 -14.08
CA VAL A 154 -12.92 -1.13 -15.26
C VAL A 154 -13.92 -2.26 -15.01
N ASP A 155 -13.42 -3.40 -14.50
CA ASP A 155 -14.24 -4.61 -14.37
C ASP A 155 -15.27 -4.55 -13.24
N LEU A 156 -14.99 -3.78 -12.18
CA LEU A 156 -15.87 -3.66 -11.02
C LEU A 156 -16.78 -2.43 -11.02
N ALA A 157 -16.56 -1.47 -11.92
CA ALA A 157 -17.45 -0.31 -12.08
C ALA A 157 -18.93 -0.70 -12.33
N PRO A 158 -19.25 -1.69 -13.21
CA PRO A 158 -20.63 -2.14 -13.40
C PRO A 158 -21.26 -2.77 -12.15
N LYS A 159 -20.44 -3.23 -11.19
CA LYS A 159 -20.90 -3.80 -9.91
C LYS A 159 -21.02 -2.76 -8.79
N ASN A 160 -20.85 -1.48 -9.11
CA ASN A 160 -20.83 -0.37 -8.15
C ASN A 160 -19.76 -0.49 -7.05
N ILE A 161 -18.68 -1.21 -7.31
CA ILE A 161 -17.51 -1.31 -6.42
C ILE A 161 -16.45 -0.33 -6.92
N LEU A 162 -16.17 0.69 -6.12
CA LEU A 162 -15.12 1.66 -6.43
C LEU A 162 -13.75 1.09 -6.05
N ILE A 163 -12.87 0.92 -7.02
CA ILE A 163 -11.46 0.65 -6.79
C ILE A 163 -10.67 1.96 -6.81
N GLN A 164 -9.89 2.22 -5.78
CA GLN A 164 -9.00 3.38 -5.69
C GLN A 164 -7.55 2.91 -5.64
N SER A 165 -6.66 3.57 -6.36
CA SER A 165 -5.21 3.39 -6.18
C SER A 165 -4.66 4.51 -5.29
N ALA A 166 -3.93 4.17 -4.24
CA ALA A 166 -3.24 5.12 -3.40
C ALA A 166 -1.74 4.97 -3.57
N SER A 167 -1.06 6.05 -3.97
CA SER A 167 0.37 6.05 -4.29
C SER A 167 1.13 6.97 -3.31
N PRO A 168 1.57 6.45 -2.15
CA PRO A 168 2.46 7.18 -1.26
C PRO A 168 3.84 7.39 -1.88
N GLY A 169 4.47 8.53 -1.55
CA GLY A 169 5.90 8.76 -1.70
C GLY A 169 6.66 8.35 -0.44
N PHE A 170 7.66 9.16 -0.05
CA PHE A 170 8.42 8.91 1.17
C PHE A 170 7.62 9.29 2.41
N VAL A 171 7.43 8.32 3.30
CA VAL A 171 6.71 8.46 4.57
C VAL A 171 7.58 7.88 5.67
N GLU A 172 7.65 8.53 6.83
CA GLU A 172 8.39 8.07 8.00
C GLU A 172 7.78 6.80 8.58
N THR A 173 8.34 5.65 8.22
CA THR A 173 7.82 4.33 8.61
C THR A 173 8.96 3.36 8.88
N PRO A 174 8.75 2.28 9.64
CA PRO A 174 9.75 1.22 9.78
C PRO A 174 10.21 0.60 8.45
N LEU A 175 9.42 0.76 7.38
CA LEU A 175 9.79 0.35 6.05
C LEU A 175 10.87 1.25 5.44
N THR A 176 10.77 2.56 5.66
CA THR A 176 11.69 3.58 5.13
C THR A 176 12.87 3.86 6.05
N ASP A 177 12.82 3.45 7.32
CA ASP A 177 13.95 3.57 8.26
C ASP A 177 15.18 2.73 7.85
N LYS A 178 14.97 1.76 6.96
CA LYS A 178 16.02 0.93 6.37
C LYS A 178 16.70 1.57 5.16
N ASN A 179 16.24 2.75 4.74
CA ASN A 179 16.79 3.45 3.59
C ASN A 179 18.08 4.17 3.99
N ASP A 180 19.11 3.96 3.20
CA ASP A 180 20.44 4.53 3.30
C ASP A 180 20.66 5.71 2.32
N PHE A 181 19.57 6.33 1.84
CA PHE A 181 19.57 7.42 0.88
C PHE A 181 18.63 8.54 1.28
N GLU A 182 18.88 9.73 0.75
CA GLU A 182 18.03 10.88 0.98
C GLU A 182 16.59 10.66 0.46
N MET A 183 15.62 11.02 1.29
CA MET A 183 14.19 10.94 0.98
C MET A 183 13.59 12.35 0.92
N PRO A 184 13.72 13.06 -0.22
CA PRO A 184 13.22 14.41 -0.34
C PRO A 184 11.70 14.47 -0.16
N MET A 185 11.22 15.52 0.51
CA MET A 185 9.79 15.74 0.75
C MET A 185 9.13 14.59 1.54
N LYS A 186 9.89 13.94 2.43
CA LYS A 186 9.37 12.93 3.36
C LYS A 186 8.32 13.56 4.27
N ILE A 187 7.22 12.85 4.50
CA ILE A 187 6.13 13.26 5.40
C ILE A 187 5.97 12.27 6.54
N SER A 188 5.33 12.72 7.61
CA SER A 188 5.00 11.87 8.75
C SER A 188 3.93 10.84 8.41
N VAL A 189 3.83 9.76 9.23
CA VAL A 189 2.75 8.76 9.08
C VAL A 189 1.37 9.36 9.28
N ASN A 190 1.24 10.39 10.12
CA ASN A 190 -0.04 11.05 10.38
C ASN A 190 -0.49 11.87 9.17
N GLU A 191 0.40 12.67 8.57
CA GLU A 191 0.10 13.39 7.32
C GLU A 191 -0.27 12.43 6.18
N ALA A 192 0.39 11.27 6.11
CA ALA A 192 0.09 10.24 5.12
C ALA A 192 -1.30 9.62 5.37
N ALA A 193 -1.64 9.32 6.63
CA ALA A 193 -2.94 8.78 7.02
C ALA A 193 -4.08 9.77 6.75
N ASP A 194 -3.88 11.06 7.07
CA ASP A 194 -4.84 12.13 6.76
C ASP A 194 -5.08 12.26 5.26
N ALA A 195 -4.00 12.33 4.45
CA ALA A 195 -4.11 12.43 2.99
C ALA A 195 -4.83 11.23 2.38
N LEU A 196 -4.54 10.03 2.90
CA LEU A 196 -5.17 8.80 2.46
C LEU A 196 -6.66 8.78 2.82
N LEU A 197 -7.02 9.11 4.06
CA LEU A 197 -8.41 9.13 4.51
C LEU A 197 -9.24 10.17 3.75
N VAL A 198 -8.71 11.38 3.55
CA VAL A 198 -9.37 12.43 2.74
C VAL A 198 -9.65 11.91 1.31
N GLY A 199 -8.66 11.27 0.67
CA GLY A 199 -8.85 10.71 -0.67
C GLY A 199 -9.87 9.57 -0.71
N ILE A 200 -9.97 8.77 0.36
CA ILE A 200 -10.98 7.72 0.53
C ILE A 200 -12.38 8.35 0.66
N GLU A 201 -12.55 9.33 1.54
CA GLU A 201 -13.84 10.00 1.78
C GLU A 201 -14.34 10.76 0.56
N GLN A 202 -13.42 11.40 -0.18
CA GLN A 202 -13.73 12.11 -1.44
C GLN A 202 -13.89 11.16 -2.63
N ARG A 203 -13.69 9.85 -2.44
CA ARG A 203 -13.86 8.81 -3.48
C ARG A 203 -13.01 9.05 -4.74
N HIS A 204 -11.80 9.62 -4.57
CA HIS A 204 -10.89 9.85 -5.69
C HIS A 204 -10.40 8.52 -6.27
N SER A 205 -10.51 8.30 -7.57
CA SER A 205 -10.03 7.08 -8.23
C SER A 205 -8.52 6.86 -8.11
N SER A 206 -7.77 7.94 -7.83
CA SER A 206 -6.33 7.91 -7.57
C SER A 206 -5.97 8.92 -6.49
N ILE A 207 -5.26 8.45 -5.45
CA ILE A 207 -4.84 9.23 -4.28
C ILE A 207 -3.32 9.31 -4.31
N TYR A 208 -2.77 10.54 -4.32
CA TYR A 208 -1.33 10.76 -4.39
C TYR A 208 -0.88 11.65 -3.24
N PHE A 209 0.15 11.23 -2.53
CA PHE A 209 0.77 12.04 -1.46
C PHE A 209 2.25 11.70 -1.27
N PRO A 210 3.13 12.68 -0.89
CA PRO A 210 2.82 14.09 -0.78
C PRO A 210 2.60 14.74 -2.16
N LYS A 211 1.76 15.78 -2.23
CA LYS A 211 1.30 16.37 -3.50
C LYS A 211 2.47 16.87 -4.37
N LYS A 212 3.46 17.57 -3.77
CA LYS A 212 4.61 18.12 -4.50
C LYS A 212 5.45 17.02 -5.17
N LEU A 213 5.86 16.00 -4.39
CA LEU A 213 6.65 14.89 -4.91
C LEU A 213 5.88 14.12 -6.00
N SER A 214 4.59 13.86 -5.76
CA SER A 214 3.75 13.16 -6.73
C SER A 214 3.62 13.91 -8.06
N PHE A 215 3.49 15.24 -8.01
CA PHE A 215 3.44 16.05 -9.23
C PHE A 215 4.76 15.94 -10.02
N ILE A 216 5.90 16.08 -9.34
CA ILE A 216 7.23 15.99 -9.97
C ILE A 216 7.42 14.60 -10.60
N LEU A 217 7.20 13.52 -9.86
CA LEU A 217 7.42 12.15 -10.36
C LEU A 217 6.46 11.79 -11.50
N ARG A 218 5.21 12.22 -11.44
CA ARG A 218 4.23 12.03 -12.53
C ARG A 218 4.62 12.81 -13.77
N PHE A 219 5.13 14.04 -13.63
CA PHE A 219 5.65 14.83 -14.75
C PHE A 219 6.87 14.15 -15.37
N LEU A 220 7.84 13.71 -14.56
CA LEU A 220 9.03 12.99 -15.05
C LEU A 220 8.67 11.65 -15.72
N ASN A 221 7.59 11.01 -15.30
CA ASN A 221 7.13 9.76 -15.91
C ASN A 221 6.62 9.95 -17.36
N LEU A 222 6.28 11.16 -17.78
CA LEU A 222 5.90 11.45 -19.17
C LEU A 222 7.09 11.47 -20.13
N PHE A 223 8.31 11.54 -19.61
CA PHE A 223 9.51 11.60 -20.44
C PHE A 223 9.81 10.25 -21.10
N PRO A 224 10.49 10.24 -22.26
CA PRO A 224 10.90 9.02 -22.92
C PRO A 224 11.90 8.22 -22.07
N ALA A 225 12.00 6.92 -22.34
CA ALA A 225 12.79 5.99 -21.52
C ALA A 225 14.24 6.42 -21.31
N TRP A 226 14.91 6.97 -22.37
CA TRP A 226 16.29 7.45 -22.29
C TRP A 226 16.46 8.60 -21.30
N ALA A 227 15.47 9.51 -21.20
CA ALA A 227 15.52 10.64 -20.27
C ALA A 227 15.30 10.15 -18.82
N LYS A 228 14.34 9.26 -18.61
CA LYS A 228 14.12 8.60 -17.30
C LYS A 228 15.38 7.86 -16.84
N PHE A 229 16.04 7.12 -17.74
CA PHE A 229 17.31 6.45 -17.43
C PHE A 229 18.41 7.44 -16.99
N LYS A 230 18.60 8.55 -17.71
CA LYS A 230 19.59 9.58 -17.33
C LYS A 230 19.30 10.18 -15.95
N ILE A 231 18.03 10.47 -15.65
CA ILE A 231 17.60 10.99 -14.34
C ILE A 231 17.95 9.99 -13.23
N SER A 232 17.52 8.74 -13.39
CA SER A 232 17.75 7.69 -12.40
C SER A 232 19.24 7.36 -12.21
N SER A 233 20.04 7.38 -13.28
CA SER A 233 21.49 7.18 -13.20
C SER A 233 22.19 8.32 -12.43
N LYS A 234 21.73 9.58 -12.61
CA LYS A 234 22.27 10.71 -11.85
C LYS A 234 21.92 10.59 -10.35
N MET A 235 20.72 10.15 -10.03
CA MET A 235 20.30 9.91 -8.64
C MET A 235 21.14 8.81 -7.97
N LYS A 236 21.52 7.75 -8.70
CA LYS A 236 22.40 6.69 -8.19
C LYS A 236 23.78 7.26 -7.82
N ASN A 237 24.42 8.00 -8.72
CA ASN A 237 25.78 8.53 -8.52
C ASN A 237 25.88 9.48 -7.32
N THR A 238 24.80 10.15 -6.95
CA THR A 238 24.75 11.01 -5.76
C THR A 238 24.73 10.18 -4.47
N GLN A 239 24.22 8.96 -4.52
CA GLN A 239 24.18 8.03 -3.37
C GLN A 239 25.52 7.31 -3.14
N ASP A 240 26.33 7.09 -4.20
CA ASP A 240 27.63 6.40 -4.12
C ASP A 240 28.77 7.36 -3.72
N THR A 241 28.53 8.67 -3.57
CA THR A 241 29.52 9.71 -3.25
C THR A 241 29.45 10.26 -1.83
N GLU A 242 28.54 9.80 -1.01
CA GLU A 242 28.44 10.07 0.44
C GLU A 242 28.79 8.81 1.26
#